data_4244c82e54ac084469dfc6fda7a9795a
#
_entry.id   4244c82e54ac084469dfc6fda7a9795a
#
_cell.length_a   1.000
_cell.length_b   1.000
_cell.length_c   1.000
_cell.angle_alpha   90.00
_cell.angle_beta   90.00
_cell.angle_gamma   90.00
#
_symmetry.space_group_name_H-M   'P 1'
#
loop_
_entity.id
_entity.type
_entity.pdbx_description
1 polymer ?
#
loop_
_entity_poly.entity_id
_entity_poly.type
_entity_poly.pdbx_seq_one_letter_code
_entity_poly.pdbx_strand_id
1 'polypeptide(L)'
;MFGLSSPRPVEQRVAPQPTEPTENENVYFEIPSGMIEKLLANPFAGDGTLHPDLHLIYVDEVCGLFKLAGMPDDVIKKKVFPLSLKGDALTWYRLCDDMGSWDYKRLKLEFHQKFYPMHLVHRDRNYIYNFWPREGESIAQAWGRLKSMLYSCPNHELSREMIIQKIYARLSENNRTMLDTSCVGSFMMKTAGFRWDLLDRIKYNSEDWDLNKGKESGMTPKFDCVKSFMDTDTFR
;
A
#
# COMPACT_ATOMS: atom_id res chain seq x y z
N MET A 1 -63.13 35.50 -53.73
CA MET A 1 -63.15 34.69 -52.46
C MET A 1 -61.92 33.88 -52.44
N PHE A 2 -60.97 34.32 -51.63
CA PHE A 2 -59.67 33.63 -51.46
C PHE A 2 -59.77 32.76 -50.22
N GLY A 3 -59.63 31.43 -50.41
CA GLY A 3 -59.60 30.45 -49.34
C GLY A 3 -58.18 30.39 -48.74
N LEU A 4 -58.08 30.78 -47.50
CA LEU A 4 -56.85 30.64 -46.70
C LEU A 4 -56.71 29.17 -46.28
N SER A 5 -55.65 28.51 -46.78
CA SER A 5 -55.25 27.17 -46.39
C SER A 5 -54.45 27.27 -45.07
N SER A 6 -54.93 26.61 -44.02
CA SER A 6 -54.25 26.51 -42.74
C SER A 6 -52.99 25.65 -42.84
N PRO A 7 -51.85 26.02 -42.17
CA PRO A 7 -50.64 25.18 -42.12
C PRO A 7 -50.86 23.97 -41.23
N ARG A 8 -50.35 22.80 -41.66
CA ARG A 8 -50.37 21.56 -40.91
C ARG A 8 -49.37 21.68 -39.71
N PRO A 9 -49.67 21.01 -38.57
CA PRO A 9 -48.78 20.99 -37.47
C PRO A 9 -47.47 20.21 -37.79
N VAL A 10 -46.34 20.79 -37.42
CA VAL A 10 -45.02 20.16 -37.52
C VAL A 10 -44.95 19.10 -36.44
N GLU A 11 -44.85 17.83 -36.82
CA GLU A 11 -44.52 16.73 -35.93
C GLU A 11 -43.11 16.96 -35.32
N GLN A 12 -43.09 17.26 -34.03
CA GLN A 12 -41.83 17.29 -33.27
C GLN A 12 -41.30 15.86 -33.19
N ARG A 13 -40.17 15.60 -33.86
CA ARG A 13 -39.39 14.40 -33.66
C ARG A 13 -38.86 14.43 -32.21
N VAL A 14 -39.44 13.60 -31.35
CA VAL A 14 -38.91 13.29 -30.04
C VAL A 14 -37.60 12.57 -30.27
N ALA A 15 -36.52 13.16 -29.78
CA ALA A 15 -35.20 12.51 -29.74
C ALA A 15 -35.28 11.22 -28.89
N PRO A 16 -34.66 10.11 -29.34
CA PRO A 16 -34.64 8.89 -28.52
C PRO A 16 -33.96 9.19 -27.19
N GLN A 17 -34.67 8.91 -26.11
CA GLN A 17 -34.12 8.97 -24.77
C GLN A 17 -32.98 7.94 -24.67
N PRO A 18 -31.87 8.25 -23.98
CA PRO A 18 -30.86 7.27 -23.73
C PRO A 18 -31.48 6.14 -22.90
N THR A 19 -31.52 4.96 -23.50
CA THR A 19 -31.89 3.71 -22.79
C THR A 19 -30.88 3.50 -21.65
N GLU A 20 -31.39 3.47 -20.41
CA GLU A 20 -30.60 3.01 -19.26
C GLU A 20 -30.05 1.64 -19.61
N PRO A 21 -28.77 1.35 -19.25
CA PRO A 21 -28.19 0.06 -19.51
C PRO A 21 -28.98 -0.97 -18.70
N THR A 22 -29.63 -1.89 -19.37
CA THR A 22 -30.27 -3.06 -18.77
C THR A 22 -29.25 -3.88 -18.05
N GLU A 23 -29.34 -3.91 -16.71
CA GLU A 23 -28.64 -4.85 -15.84
C GLU A 23 -29.05 -6.28 -16.24
N ASN A 24 -28.26 -6.94 -17.06
CA ASN A 24 -28.14 -8.40 -17.21
C ASN A 24 -27.59 -8.83 -18.58
N GLU A 25 -26.56 -8.18 -19.08
CA GLU A 25 -25.73 -8.88 -20.06
C GLU A 25 -24.66 -9.65 -19.28
N ASN A 26 -24.74 -10.98 -19.28
CA ASN A 26 -23.65 -11.87 -18.93
C ASN A 26 -22.51 -11.65 -19.94
N VAL A 27 -21.74 -10.59 -19.76
CA VAL A 27 -20.58 -10.31 -20.58
C VAL A 27 -19.52 -11.35 -20.21
N TYR A 28 -19.40 -12.36 -21.08
CA TYR A 28 -18.31 -13.33 -21.01
C TYR A 28 -17.03 -12.61 -21.44
N PHE A 29 -16.07 -12.54 -20.57
CA PHE A 29 -14.74 -12.09 -20.91
C PHE A 29 -13.72 -13.17 -20.53
N GLU A 30 -12.71 -13.30 -21.32
CA GLU A 30 -11.60 -14.22 -21.06
C GLU A 30 -10.60 -13.55 -20.13
N ILE A 31 -10.32 -14.20 -19.00
CA ILE A 31 -9.29 -13.74 -18.06
C ILE A 31 -7.94 -14.21 -18.61
N PRO A 32 -6.97 -13.32 -18.85
CA PRO A 32 -5.65 -13.69 -19.33
C PRO A 32 -4.97 -14.69 -18.38
N SER A 33 -4.37 -15.76 -18.92
CA SER A 33 -3.68 -16.78 -18.12
C SER A 33 -2.61 -16.18 -17.21
N GLY A 34 -1.86 -15.20 -17.69
CA GLY A 34 -0.87 -14.50 -16.88
C GLY A 34 -1.44 -13.72 -15.68
N MET A 35 -2.70 -13.26 -15.74
CA MET A 35 -3.39 -12.69 -14.57
C MET A 35 -3.72 -13.78 -13.55
N ILE A 36 -4.23 -14.90 -14.01
CA ILE A 36 -4.56 -16.07 -13.16
C ILE A 36 -3.31 -16.58 -12.46
N GLU A 37 -2.23 -16.77 -13.18
CA GLU A 37 -0.95 -17.23 -12.63
C GLU A 37 -0.42 -16.32 -11.54
N LYS A 38 -0.46 -14.99 -11.77
CA LYS A 38 -0.04 -14.00 -10.76
C LYS A 38 -0.90 -14.06 -9.50
N LEU A 39 -2.22 -14.12 -9.64
CA LEU A 39 -3.14 -14.16 -8.48
C LEU A 39 -2.96 -15.46 -7.68
N LEU A 40 -2.75 -16.59 -8.35
CA LEU A 40 -2.51 -17.89 -7.71
C LEU A 40 -1.12 -17.98 -7.05
N ALA A 41 -0.14 -17.19 -7.49
CA ALA A 41 1.22 -17.24 -6.95
C ALA A 41 1.31 -16.75 -5.49
N ASN A 42 0.49 -15.76 -5.10
CA ASN A 42 0.50 -15.18 -3.76
C ASN A 42 -0.92 -15.09 -3.15
N PRO A 43 -1.57 -16.24 -2.91
CA PRO A 43 -2.95 -16.24 -2.43
C PRO A 43 -3.02 -15.90 -0.93
N PHE A 44 -4.03 -15.12 -0.55
CA PHE A 44 -4.33 -14.79 0.83
C PHE A 44 -5.04 -15.94 1.53
N ALA A 45 -4.50 -16.38 2.67
CA ALA A 45 -5.03 -17.55 3.41
C ALA A 45 -6.03 -17.19 4.51
N GLY A 46 -5.94 -15.97 5.06
CA GLY A 46 -6.73 -15.57 6.24
C GLY A 46 -6.15 -16.02 7.58
N ASP A 47 -4.92 -16.53 7.59
CA ASP A 47 -4.21 -17.09 8.75
C ASP A 47 -3.35 -16.05 9.51
N GLY A 48 -3.43 -14.77 9.12
CA GLY A 48 -2.67 -13.69 9.73
C GLY A 48 -1.21 -13.56 9.25
N THR A 49 -0.75 -14.39 8.31
CA THR A 49 0.62 -14.30 7.74
C THR A 49 0.78 -13.11 6.81
N LEU A 50 -0.26 -12.74 6.10
CA LEU A 50 -0.29 -11.59 5.19
C LEU A 50 -1.34 -10.58 5.67
N HIS A 51 -0.97 -9.30 5.64
CA HIS A 51 -1.91 -8.22 5.99
C HIS A 51 -2.99 -8.07 4.89
N PRO A 52 -4.29 -7.98 5.24
CA PRO A 52 -5.37 -7.88 4.25
C PRO A 52 -5.24 -6.70 3.29
N ASP A 53 -4.82 -5.52 3.78
CA ASP A 53 -4.63 -4.33 2.93
C ASP A 53 -3.53 -4.55 1.89
N LEU A 54 -2.42 -5.22 2.25
CA LEU A 54 -1.36 -5.54 1.30
C LEU A 54 -1.85 -6.51 0.22
N HIS A 55 -2.72 -7.45 0.59
CA HIS A 55 -3.34 -8.33 -0.38
C HIS A 55 -4.28 -7.59 -1.33
N LEU A 56 -5.12 -6.66 -0.81
CA LEU A 56 -5.99 -5.83 -1.64
C LEU A 56 -5.19 -4.96 -2.62
N ILE A 57 -4.09 -4.36 -2.17
CA ILE A 57 -3.17 -3.61 -3.03
C ILE A 57 -2.60 -4.53 -4.12
N TYR A 58 -2.13 -5.72 -3.75
CA TYR A 58 -1.61 -6.70 -4.71
C TYR A 58 -2.64 -7.07 -5.79
N VAL A 59 -3.90 -7.33 -5.41
CA VAL A 59 -4.97 -7.61 -6.37
C VAL A 59 -5.21 -6.41 -7.30
N ASP A 60 -5.26 -5.20 -6.74
CA ASP A 60 -5.43 -3.97 -7.53
C ASP A 60 -4.25 -3.76 -8.51
N GLU A 61 -3.02 -4.02 -8.10
CA GLU A 61 -1.82 -3.94 -8.95
C GLU A 61 -1.85 -4.98 -10.07
N VAL A 62 -2.13 -6.25 -9.75
CA VAL A 62 -2.23 -7.32 -10.76
C VAL A 62 -3.29 -6.99 -11.79
N CYS A 63 -4.49 -6.57 -11.36
CA CYS A 63 -5.56 -6.18 -12.28
C CYS A 63 -5.17 -4.96 -13.13
N GLY A 64 -4.41 -4.01 -12.57
CA GLY A 64 -3.91 -2.83 -13.29
C GLY A 64 -2.93 -3.14 -14.42
N LEU A 65 -2.25 -4.30 -14.38
CA LEU A 65 -1.35 -4.75 -15.44
C LEU A 65 -2.10 -5.24 -16.69
N PHE A 66 -3.37 -5.59 -16.56
CA PHE A 66 -4.17 -6.18 -17.62
C PHE A 66 -5.41 -5.31 -17.89
N LYS A 67 -5.44 -4.65 -19.04
CA LYS A 67 -6.64 -3.90 -19.47
C LYS A 67 -7.52 -4.80 -20.33
N LEU A 68 -8.73 -5.05 -19.84
CA LEU A 68 -9.76 -5.77 -20.60
C LEU A 68 -10.73 -4.77 -21.24
N ALA A 69 -10.72 -4.70 -22.56
CA ALA A 69 -11.53 -3.74 -23.30
C ALA A 69 -13.04 -3.97 -23.03
N GLY A 70 -13.78 -2.89 -22.78
CA GLY A 70 -15.24 -2.93 -22.61
C GLY A 70 -15.73 -3.36 -21.23
N MET A 71 -14.84 -3.61 -20.25
CA MET A 71 -15.21 -4.03 -18.92
C MET A 71 -14.77 -2.99 -17.88
N PRO A 72 -15.62 -2.57 -16.94
CA PRO A 72 -15.21 -1.76 -15.80
C PRO A 72 -14.21 -2.51 -14.90
N ASP A 73 -13.17 -1.81 -14.45
CA ASP A 73 -12.12 -2.39 -13.62
C ASP A 73 -12.66 -3.08 -12.36
N ASP A 74 -13.67 -2.50 -11.73
CA ASP A 74 -14.27 -3.05 -10.50
C ASP A 74 -14.99 -4.39 -10.75
N VAL A 75 -15.58 -4.57 -11.92
CA VAL A 75 -16.22 -5.85 -12.31
C VAL A 75 -15.15 -6.93 -12.49
N ILE A 76 -14.05 -6.58 -13.16
CA ILE A 76 -12.91 -7.50 -13.34
C ILE A 76 -12.35 -7.91 -11.99
N LYS A 77 -12.01 -6.93 -11.14
CA LYS A 77 -11.44 -7.15 -9.81
C LYS A 77 -12.32 -8.04 -8.96
N LYS A 78 -13.63 -7.78 -8.94
CA LYS A 78 -14.59 -8.62 -8.21
C LYS A 78 -14.59 -10.06 -8.70
N LYS A 79 -14.58 -10.27 -10.03
CA LYS A 79 -14.63 -11.63 -10.63
C LYS A 79 -13.34 -12.43 -10.39
N VAL A 80 -12.17 -11.77 -10.39
CA VAL A 80 -10.89 -12.46 -10.20
C VAL A 80 -10.48 -12.59 -8.73
N PHE A 81 -11.10 -11.81 -7.84
CA PHE A 81 -10.76 -11.79 -6.41
C PHE A 81 -10.71 -13.18 -5.77
N PRO A 82 -11.69 -14.10 -5.99
CA PRO A 82 -11.63 -15.44 -5.39
C PRO A 82 -10.45 -16.28 -5.85
N LEU A 83 -9.86 -15.98 -7.03
CA LEU A 83 -8.66 -16.67 -7.51
C LEU A 83 -7.40 -16.29 -6.69
N SER A 84 -7.46 -15.17 -5.99
CA SER A 84 -6.38 -14.71 -5.11
C SER A 84 -6.52 -15.20 -3.66
N LEU A 85 -7.50 -16.05 -3.35
CA LEU A 85 -7.80 -16.54 -2.01
C LEU A 85 -7.53 -18.03 -1.86
N LYS A 86 -7.15 -18.45 -0.64
CA LYS A 86 -7.06 -19.83 -0.24
C LYS A 86 -7.50 -20.03 1.23
N GLY A 87 -7.60 -21.26 1.70
CA GLY A 87 -7.87 -21.59 3.11
C GLY A 87 -9.14 -20.92 3.65
N ASP A 88 -9.01 -20.31 4.83
CA ASP A 88 -10.12 -19.66 5.53
C ASP A 88 -10.70 -18.49 4.77
N ALA A 89 -9.85 -17.77 4.02
CA ALA A 89 -10.31 -16.63 3.22
C ALA A 89 -11.19 -17.08 2.05
N LEU A 90 -10.83 -18.15 1.36
CA LEU A 90 -11.66 -18.71 0.29
C LEU A 90 -12.95 -19.31 0.85
N THR A 91 -12.89 -19.95 2.01
CA THR A 91 -14.06 -20.49 2.70
C THR A 91 -15.02 -19.38 3.08
N TRP A 92 -14.51 -18.29 3.69
CA TRP A 92 -15.31 -17.10 3.99
C TRP A 92 -15.99 -16.55 2.74
N TYR A 93 -15.24 -16.37 1.65
CA TYR A 93 -15.79 -15.84 0.39
C TYR A 93 -16.95 -16.69 -0.13
N ARG A 94 -16.83 -18.03 -0.07
CA ARG A 94 -17.86 -18.97 -0.55
C ARG A 94 -19.10 -19.05 0.35
N LEU A 95 -18.97 -18.71 1.63
CA LEU A 95 -20.06 -18.72 2.59
C LEU A 95 -20.82 -17.39 2.69
N CYS A 96 -20.38 -16.34 1.99
CA CYS A 96 -21.10 -15.07 1.94
C CYS A 96 -22.31 -15.18 1.00
N ASP A 97 -23.52 -15.21 1.54
CA ASP A 97 -24.78 -15.42 0.80
C ASP A 97 -25.07 -14.29 -0.22
N ASP A 98 -24.70 -13.04 0.09
CA ASP A 98 -25.01 -11.85 -0.70
C ASP A 98 -23.90 -11.43 -1.67
N MET A 99 -22.88 -12.28 -1.86
CA MET A 99 -21.69 -11.95 -2.68
C MET A 99 -22.04 -11.46 -4.09
N GLY A 100 -23.14 -11.97 -4.68
CA GLY A 100 -23.63 -11.56 -5.99
C GLY A 100 -23.99 -10.08 -6.07
N SER A 101 -24.61 -9.53 -5.01
CA SER A 101 -25.09 -8.15 -4.94
C SER A 101 -24.01 -7.12 -4.61
N TRP A 102 -22.82 -7.55 -4.14
CA TRP A 102 -21.76 -6.64 -3.75
C TRP A 102 -21.03 -6.10 -4.98
N ASP A 103 -20.69 -4.82 -4.95
CA ASP A 103 -19.65 -4.25 -5.80
C ASP A 103 -18.26 -4.54 -5.23
N TYR A 104 -17.18 -4.21 -5.95
CA TYR A 104 -15.82 -4.44 -5.49
C TYR A 104 -15.48 -3.60 -4.24
N LYS A 105 -16.06 -2.42 -4.11
CA LYS A 105 -15.87 -1.55 -2.94
C LYS A 105 -16.45 -2.20 -1.68
N ARG A 106 -17.66 -2.75 -1.77
CA ARG A 106 -18.30 -3.49 -0.67
C ARG A 106 -17.52 -4.75 -0.33
N LEU A 107 -17.07 -5.51 -1.34
CA LEU A 107 -16.25 -6.69 -1.14
C LEU A 107 -14.97 -6.38 -0.35
N LYS A 108 -14.24 -5.31 -0.71
CA LYS A 108 -13.05 -4.87 0.03
C LYS A 108 -13.36 -4.53 1.49
N LEU A 109 -14.46 -3.84 1.72
CA LEU A 109 -14.87 -3.46 3.08
C LEU A 109 -15.16 -4.69 3.96
N GLU A 110 -15.96 -5.63 3.47
CA GLU A 110 -16.33 -6.84 4.20
C GLU A 110 -15.10 -7.76 4.41
N PHE A 111 -14.24 -7.89 3.40
CA PHE A 111 -12.98 -8.60 3.52
C PHE A 111 -12.08 -7.99 4.60
N HIS A 112 -11.93 -6.68 4.59
CA HIS A 112 -11.13 -5.97 5.58
C HIS A 112 -11.72 -6.15 7.00
N GLN A 113 -13.03 -5.97 7.16
CA GLN A 113 -13.70 -6.16 8.45
C GLN A 113 -13.54 -7.58 8.99
N LYS A 114 -13.55 -8.58 8.10
CA LYS A 114 -13.38 -9.98 8.48
C LYS A 114 -11.96 -10.29 8.94
N PHE A 115 -10.95 -9.87 8.19
CA PHE A 115 -9.56 -10.29 8.40
C PHE A 115 -8.70 -9.26 9.12
N TYR A 116 -9.17 -8.00 9.23
CA TYR A 116 -8.50 -6.94 9.98
C TYR A 116 -9.52 -6.04 10.71
N PRO A 117 -10.26 -6.61 11.67
CA PRO A 117 -11.26 -5.86 12.41
C PRO A 117 -10.63 -4.73 13.24
N MET A 118 -11.43 -3.71 13.58
CA MET A 118 -10.97 -2.47 14.22
C MET A 118 -10.11 -2.67 15.48
N HIS A 119 -10.37 -3.71 16.26
CA HIS A 119 -9.56 -3.98 17.45
C HIS A 119 -8.10 -4.35 17.11
N LEU A 120 -7.85 -5.02 15.97
CA LEU A 120 -6.49 -5.27 15.46
C LEU A 120 -5.83 -3.98 14.96
N VAL A 121 -6.58 -3.13 14.25
CA VAL A 121 -6.10 -1.80 13.83
C VAL A 121 -5.65 -0.99 15.04
N HIS A 122 -6.47 -0.92 16.08
CA HIS A 122 -6.13 -0.20 17.31
C HIS A 122 -4.92 -0.79 18.03
N ARG A 123 -4.84 -2.12 18.09
CA ARG A 123 -3.70 -2.82 18.68
C ARG A 123 -2.41 -2.47 17.95
N ASP A 124 -2.39 -2.56 16.63
CA ASP A 124 -1.19 -2.36 15.84
C ASP A 124 -0.78 -0.88 15.81
N ARG A 125 -1.74 0.05 15.76
CA ARG A 125 -1.47 1.49 16.00
C ARG A 125 -0.84 1.73 17.36
N ASN A 126 -1.35 1.09 18.42
CA ASN A 126 -0.79 1.22 19.76
C ASN A 126 0.64 0.69 19.84
N TYR A 127 0.97 -0.40 19.16
CA TYR A 127 2.34 -0.90 19.08
C TYR A 127 3.28 0.11 18.41
N ILE A 128 2.87 0.71 17.28
CA ILE A 128 3.64 1.77 16.63
C ILE A 128 3.77 3.00 17.55
N TYR A 129 2.67 3.40 18.17
CA TYR A 129 2.63 4.57 19.06
C TYR A 129 3.54 4.39 20.27
N ASN A 130 3.60 3.20 20.83
CA ASN A 130 4.39 2.85 22.01
C ASN A 130 5.71 2.16 21.66
N PHE A 131 6.16 2.32 20.41
CA PHE A 131 7.45 1.78 20.00
C PHE A 131 8.59 2.34 20.86
N TRP A 132 9.44 1.45 21.38
CA TRP A 132 10.70 1.77 22.05
C TRP A 132 11.83 0.94 21.47
N PRO A 133 13.00 1.55 21.21
CA PRO A 133 14.22 0.78 20.97
C PRO A 133 14.53 -0.15 22.16
N ARG A 134 15.01 -1.33 21.88
CA ARG A 134 15.43 -2.27 22.91
C ARG A 134 16.79 -1.86 23.47
N GLU A 135 17.12 -2.33 24.67
CA GLU A 135 18.45 -2.13 25.23
C GLU A 135 19.52 -2.74 24.32
N GLY A 136 20.57 -1.99 24.01
CA GLY A 136 21.62 -2.41 23.07
C GLY A 136 21.24 -2.44 21.60
N GLU A 137 19.99 -2.11 21.25
CA GLU A 137 19.54 -2.09 19.84
C GLU A 137 20.19 -0.92 19.08
N SER A 138 20.79 -1.21 17.92
CA SER A 138 21.35 -0.18 17.04
C SER A 138 20.24 0.64 16.37
N ILE A 139 20.58 1.82 15.84
CA ILE A 139 19.64 2.64 15.05
C ILE A 139 19.07 1.84 13.89
N ALA A 140 19.91 1.09 13.17
CA ALA A 140 19.52 0.27 12.02
C ALA A 140 18.48 -0.80 12.41
N GLN A 141 18.71 -1.50 13.50
CA GLN A 141 17.81 -2.53 14.01
C GLN A 141 16.49 -1.93 14.49
N ALA A 142 16.54 -0.85 15.29
CA ALA A 142 15.35 -0.16 15.77
C ALA A 142 14.51 0.40 14.63
N TRP A 143 15.16 1.04 13.65
CA TRP A 143 14.50 1.56 12.47
C TRP A 143 13.90 0.44 11.61
N GLY A 144 14.63 -0.64 11.37
CA GLY A 144 14.14 -1.81 10.63
C GLY A 144 12.89 -2.41 11.27
N ARG A 145 12.89 -2.59 12.58
CA ARG A 145 11.75 -3.10 13.34
C ARG A 145 10.55 -2.15 13.30
N LEU A 146 10.78 -0.83 13.46
CA LEU A 146 9.71 0.15 13.32
C LEU A 146 9.12 0.16 11.91
N LYS A 147 9.96 0.11 10.87
CA LYS A 147 9.51 0.01 9.46
C LYS A 147 8.65 -1.23 9.23
N SER A 148 9.03 -2.38 9.77
CA SER A 148 8.21 -3.59 9.67
C SER A 148 6.84 -3.41 10.30
N MET A 149 6.76 -2.76 11.46
CA MET A 149 5.47 -2.45 12.10
C MET A 149 4.62 -1.48 11.28
N LEU A 150 5.24 -0.46 10.65
CA LEU A 150 4.54 0.47 9.75
C LEU A 150 4.00 -0.23 8.50
N TYR A 151 4.76 -1.17 7.92
CA TYR A 151 4.29 -1.99 6.80
C TYR A 151 3.14 -2.92 7.18
N SER A 152 3.16 -3.46 8.40
CA SER A 152 2.08 -4.31 8.90
C SER A 152 0.81 -3.54 9.29
N CYS A 153 0.84 -2.21 9.32
CA CYS A 153 -0.30 -1.36 9.60
C CYS A 153 -0.36 -0.17 8.62
N PRO A 154 -0.74 -0.38 7.34
CA PRO A 154 -0.75 0.67 6.33
C PRO A 154 -1.59 1.91 6.72
N ASN A 155 -2.67 1.69 7.49
CA ASN A 155 -3.58 2.74 7.97
C ASN A 155 -3.20 3.25 9.37
N HIS A 156 -1.89 3.36 9.69
CA HIS A 156 -1.42 3.82 11.00
C HIS A 156 -1.69 5.31 11.28
N GLU A 157 -2.02 6.11 10.27
CA GLU A 157 -2.36 7.56 10.36
C GLU A 157 -1.24 8.47 10.92
N LEU A 158 0.00 7.99 11.04
CA LEU A 158 1.13 8.78 11.49
C LEU A 158 1.86 9.40 10.30
N SER A 159 2.13 10.70 10.35
CA SER A 159 3.00 11.34 9.36
C SER A 159 4.45 10.90 9.53
N ARG A 160 5.26 10.98 8.44
CA ARG A 160 6.71 10.71 8.50
C ARG A 160 7.39 11.55 9.59
N GLU A 161 6.98 12.80 9.73
CA GLU A 161 7.48 13.70 10.76
C GLU A 161 7.25 13.16 12.17
N MET A 162 6.01 12.72 12.47
CA MET A 162 5.68 12.16 13.78
C MET A 162 6.45 10.86 14.08
N ILE A 163 6.64 10.01 13.06
CA ILE A 163 7.40 8.77 13.20
C ILE A 163 8.86 9.08 13.55
N ILE A 164 9.48 10.00 12.81
CA ILE A 164 10.88 10.41 13.04
C ILE A 164 11.05 11.03 14.43
N GLN A 165 10.17 11.94 14.82
CA GLN A 165 10.21 12.55 16.16
C GLN A 165 10.11 11.51 17.26
N LYS A 166 9.22 10.53 17.10
CA LYS A 166 9.02 9.46 18.07
C LYS A 166 10.25 8.57 18.21
N ILE A 167 10.84 8.12 17.12
CA ILE A 167 12.04 7.28 17.21
C ILE A 167 13.21 8.07 17.79
N TYR A 168 13.46 9.30 17.31
CA TYR A 168 14.57 10.12 17.77
C TYR A 168 14.48 10.42 19.27
N ALA A 169 13.31 10.79 19.78
CA ALA A 169 13.10 11.07 21.20
C ALA A 169 13.39 9.87 22.10
N ARG A 170 13.30 8.65 21.57
CA ARG A 170 13.45 7.38 22.31
C ARG A 170 14.78 6.68 22.09
N LEU A 171 15.64 7.20 21.21
CA LEU A 171 17.01 6.72 21.06
C LEU A 171 17.84 7.04 22.28
N SER A 172 18.83 6.19 22.57
CA SER A 172 19.88 6.48 23.55
C SER A 172 20.65 7.74 23.16
N GLU A 173 21.32 8.36 24.11
CA GLU A 173 22.14 9.56 23.88
C GLU A 173 23.23 9.28 22.84
N ASN A 174 23.89 8.13 22.91
CA ASN A 174 24.91 7.72 21.95
C ASN A 174 24.34 7.63 20.53
N ASN A 175 23.16 7.03 20.36
CA ASN A 175 22.50 6.91 19.07
C ASN A 175 22.06 8.28 18.52
N ARG A 176 21.58 9.20 19.37
CA ARG A 176 21.25 10.58 18.97
C ARG A 176 22.49 11.34 18.51
N THR A 177 23.56 11.28 19.29
CA THR A 177 24.86 11.89 18.94
C THR A 177 25.38 11.35 17.60
N MET A 178 25.24 10.04 17.35
CA MET A 178 25.61 9.44 16.07
C MET A 178 24.80 10.00 14.88
N LEU A 179 23.48 10.19 15.04
CA LEU A 179 22.65 10.81 14.01
C LEU A 179 23.03 12.27 13.77
N ASP A 180 23.23 13.04 14.83
CA ASP A 180 23.61 14.46 14.73
C ASP A 180 24.97 14.62 14.05
N THR A 181 25.94 13.77 14.37
CA THR A 181 27.26 13.74 13.74
C THR A 181 27.15 13.37 12.25
N SER A 182 26.30 12.39 11.92
CA SER A 182 26.08 11.95 10.51
C SER A 182 25.42 13.04 9.66
N CYS A 183 24.76 14.02 10.28
CA CYS A 183 24.10 15.15 9.60
C CYS A 183 24.95 16.43 9.54
N VAL A 184 26.18 16.41 10.09
CA VAL A 184 26.99 17.62 10.26
C VAL A 184 26.15 18.72 10.96
N GLY A 185 25.60 18.37 12.13
CA GLY A 185 24.73 19.23 12.93
C GLY A 185 23.50 18.49 13.43
N SER A 186 22.48 19.20 13.91
CA SER A 186 21.29 18.58 14.48
C SER A 186 20.46 17.84 13.43
N PHE A 187 20.23 16.56 13.65
CA PHE A 187 19.35 15.72 12.84
C PHE A 187 17.93 16.29 12.75
N MET A 188 17.39 16.80 13.86
CA MET A 188 16.03 17.32 13.92
C MET A 188 15.84 18.63 13.14
N MET A 189 16.92 19.35 12.81
CA MET A 189 16.85 20.56 11.99
C MET A 189 16.82 20.28 10.48
N LYS A 190 17.02 19.05 10.07
CA LYS A 190 16.92 18.64 8.65
C LYS A 190 15.46 18.41 8.25
N THR A 191 15.17 18.41 6.95
CA THR A 191 13.83 18.10 6.43
C THR A 191 13.38 16.68 6.76
N ALA A 192 12.09 16.43 6.87
CA ALA A 192 11.55 15.09 7.15
C ALA A 192 11.98 14.05 6.09
N GLY A 193 12.05 14.43 4.81
CA GLY A 193 12.56 13.59 3.74
C GLY A 193 14.00 13.18 3.97
N PHE A 194 14.90 14.14 4.19
CA PHE A 194 16.30 13.87 4.46
C PHE A 194 16.50 12.93 5.66
N ARG A 195 15.79 13.19 6.77
CA ARG A 195 15.88 12.37 7.98
C ARG A 195 15.42 10.93 7.74
N TRP A 196 14.35 10.77 6.97
CA TRP A 196 13.85 9.46 6.59
C TRP A 196 14.86 8.68 5.75
N ASP A 197 15.38 9.30 4.71
CA ASP A 197 16.36 8.72 3.80
C ASP A 197 17.68 8.37 4.50
N LEU A 198 18.09 9.19 5.48
CA LEU A 198 19.27 8.89 6.29
C LEU A 198 19.06 7.63 7.15
N LEU A 199 17.91 7.51 7.81
CA LEU A 199 17.59 6.33 8.59
C LEU A 199 17.50 5.07 7.71
N ASP A 200 16.92 5.17 6.52
CA ASP A 200 16.87 4.07 5.55
C ASP A 200 18.27 3.67 5.07
N ARG A 201 19.17 4.62 4.83
CA ARG A 201 20.56 4.34 4.48
C ARG A 201 21.35 3.68 5.60
N ILE A 202 21.18 4.15 6.84
CA ILE A 202 21.83 3.53 8.01
C ILE A 202 21.41 2.06 8.12
N LYS A 203 20.12 1.77 7.92
CA LYS A 203 19.60 0.39 7.91
C LYS A 203 20.23 -0.44 6.79
N TYR A 204 20.19 0.07 5.55
CA TYR A 204 20.73 -0.61 4.37
C TYR A 204 22.23 -0.92 4.53
N ASN A 205 23.03 0.06 4.95
CA ASN A 205 24.47 -0.12 5.17
C ASN A 205 24.77 -1.14 6.25
N SER A 206 23.93 -1.22 7.30
CA SER A 206 24.09 -2.23 8.36
C SER A 206 23.77 -3.64 7.86
N GLU A 207 22.74 -3.80 7.04
CA GLU A 207 22.39 -5.09 6.44
C GLU A 207 23.46 -5.59 5.47
N ASP A 208 23.98 -4.70 4.63
CA ASP A 208 25.06 -5.01 3.69
C ASP A 208 26.36 -5.41 4.42
N TRP A 209 26.66 -4.73 5.53
CA TRP A 209 27.79 -5.06 6.40
C TRP A 209 27.65 -6.42 7.07
N ASP A 210 26.46 -6.77 7.55
CA ASP A 210 26.22 -8.06 8.20
C ASP A 210 26.28 -9.22 7.20
N LEU A 211 25.83 -9.01 5.95
CA LEU A 211 25.97 -9.97 4.86
C LEU A 211 27.45 -10.19 4.44
N ASN A 212 28.27 -9.16 4.54
CA ASN A 212 29.68 -9.22 4.15
C ASN A 212 30.61 -9.73 5.29
N LYS A 213 30.19 -9.61 6.55
CA LYS A 213 30.93 -10.18 7.70
C LYS A 213 31.15 -11.69 7.62
N GLY A 214 30.31 -12.38 6.87
CA GLY A 214 30.49 -13.83 6.59
C GLY A 214 31.56 -14.13 5.54
N LYS A 215 32.13 -13.12 4.86
CA LYS A 215 33.11 -13.31 3.77
C LYS A 215 34.51 -12.76 4.04
N GLU A 216 34.68 -11.83 4.97
CA GLU A 216 36.02 -11.27 5.26
C GLU A 216 36.19 -10.91 6.74
N SER A 217 36.99 -11.70 7.43
CA SER A 217 37.61 -11.35 8.70
C SER A 217 38.70 -10.31 8.41
N GLY A 218 38.46 -9.05 8.73
CA GLY A 218 39.51 -8.08 8.89
C GLY A 218 39.47 -6.79 8.08
N MET A 219 38.42 -5.96 8.23
CA MET A 219 38.54 -4.54 7.84
C MET A 219 37.65 -3.66 8.74
N THR A 220 38.28 -2.70 9.42
CA THR A 220 37.59 -1.64 10.17
C THR A 220 36.84 -0.70 9.22
N PRO A 221 35.60 -0.31 9.50
CA PRO A 221 34.84 0.57 8.59
C PRO A 221 35.41 1.98 8.60
N LYS A 222 35.80 2.47 7.42
CA LYS A 222 36.01 3.90 7.18
C LYS A 222 34.67 4.52 6.81
N PHE A 223 34.17 5.41 7.65
CA PHE A 223 33.00 6.24 7.37
C PHE A 223 33.36 7.32 6.32
N ASP A 224 33.37 6.98 5.05
CA ASP A 224 33.55 7.94 3.94
C ASP A 224 32.22 8.54 3.43
N CYS A 225 31.17 8.58 4.27
CA CYS A 225 29.83 9.00 3.87
C CYS A 225 29.62 10.53 3.79
N VAL A 226 30.61 11.34 4.15
CA VAL A 226 30.45 12.80 4.30
C VAL A 226 30.67 13.58 2.99
N LYS A 227 31.38 13.01 2.02
CA LYS A 227 31.80 13.78 0.82
C LYS A 227 30.77 13.88 -0.29
N SER A 228 29.78 13.00 -0.38
CA SER A 228 28.80 13.03 -1.50
C SER A 228 27.61 13.97 -1.27
N PHE A 229 27.51 14.61 -0.12
CA PHE A 229 26.39 15.52 0.23
C PHE A 229 26.66 16.99 -0.02
N MET A 230 27.91 17.38 -0.24
CA MET A 230 28.24 18.81 -0.45
C MET A 230 28.01 19.27 -1.90
N ASP A 231 27.82 18.34 -2.85
CA ASP A 231 27.73 18.69 -4.26
C ASP A 231 26.30 18.86 -4.81
N THR A 232 25.26 18.70 -3.99
CA THR A 232 23.85 18.86 -4.46
C THR A 232 23.14 20.11 -3.97
N ASP A 233 23.76 20.96 -3.15
CA ASP A 233 23.17 22.23 -2.68
C ASP A 233 23.49 23.45 -3.57
N THR A 234 23.95 23.22 -4.81
CA THR A 234 24.17 24.32 -5.77
C THR A 234 23.21 24.20 -6.93
N PHE A 235 21.92 24.51 -6.73
CA PHE A 235 21.05 25.10 -7.76
C PHE A 235 19.74 25.60 -7.15
N ARG A 236 19.73 26.96 -6.92
CA ARG A 236 18.59 27.91 -6.89
C ARG A 236 17.32 27.54 -6.13
#